data_30c4d178015893b6f11c09159c9537f4
#
_entry.id   30c4d178015893b6f11c09159c9537f4
#
_cell.length_a   1.000
_cell.length_b   1.000
_cell.length_c   1.000
_cell.angle_alpha   90.00
_cell.angle_beta   90.00
_cell.angle_gamma   90.00
#
_symmetry.space_group_name_H-M   'P 1'
#
loop_
_entity.id
_entity.type
_entity.pdbx_description
1 polymer ?
#
loop_
_entity_poly.entity_id
_entity_poly.type
_entity_poly.pdbx_seq_one_letter_code
_entity_poly.pdbx_strand_id
1 'polypeptide(L)'
;MARNRPTVADLQLLKGKRQLSKLRVFSLEEAEAAERAGIDIISVPYDLIFDPRFRDAAPTCFAIPGDERIKLGATTDEILRMAVKLRAASADAMYCAASLQTIRRLRDEHIPVCGHVGPVS
;
A
#
# COMPACT_ATOMS: atom_id res chain seq x y z
N MET A 1 19.12 1.66 -15.91
CA MET A 1 18.83 0.38 -15.26
C MET A 1 17.58 0.51 -14.40
N ALA A 2 16.60 -0.36 -14.60
CA ALA A 2 15.38 -0.30 -13.82
C ALA A 2 15.66 -0.74 -12.38
N ARG A 3 15.16 0.02 -11.41
CA ARG A 3 15.26 -0.37 -10.01
C ARG A 3 14.27 -1.50 -9.73
N ASN A 4 14.57 -2.33 -8.74
CA ASN A 4 13.66 -3.36 -8.28
C ASN A 4 12.64 -2.77 -7.32
N ARG A 5 11.41 -3.30 -7.36
CA ARG A 5 10.39 -2.90 -6.41
C ARG A 5 10.81 -3.35 -5.01
N PRO A 6 10.85 -2.44 -4.02
CA PRO A 6 11.25 -2.81 -2.67
C PRO A 6 10.20 -3.64 -1.97
N THR A 7 10.65 -4.50 -1.06
CA THR A 7 9.78 -5.21 -0.12
C THR A 7 9.68 -4.42 1.18
N VAL A 8 8.79 -4.85 2.09
CA VAL A 8 8.72 -4.26 3.42
C VAL A 8 10.08 -4.37 4.13
N ALA A 9 10.76 -5.50 4.01
CA ALA A 9 12.08 -5.69 4.60
C ALA A 9 13.10 -4.69 4.04
N ASP A 10 13.06 -4.45 2.71
CA ASP A 10 13.95 -3.47 2.08
C ASP A 10 13.72 -2.07 2.64
N LEU A 11 12.46 -1.67 2.81
CA LEU A 11 12.13 -0.36 3.38
C LEU A 11 12.61 -0.23 4.82
N GLN A 12 12.48 -1.29 5.61
CA GLN A 12 12.96 -1.30 6.99
C GLN A 12 14.48 -1.15 7.06
N LEU A 13 15.21 -1.78 6.15
CA LEU A 13 16.68 -1.66 6.07
C LEU A 13 17.12 -0.25 5.72
N LEU A 14 16.33 0.51 5.00
CA LEU A 14 16.62 1.89 4.65
C LEU A 14 16.30 2.88 5.77
N LYS A 15 15.57 2.44 6.79
CA LYS A 15 15.21 3.28 7.92
C LYS A 15 16.47 3.78 8.64
N GLY A 16 16.58 5.10 8.77
CA GLY A 16 17.75 5.72 9.38
C GLY A 16 18.94 5.90 8.44
N LYS A 17 18.92 5.33 7.23
CA LYS A 17 19.99 5.46 6.23
C LYS A 17 19.70 6.52 5.17
N ARG A 18 18.44 6.65 4.78
CA ARG A 18 17.98 7.72 3.90
C ARG A 18 16.51 7.98 4.12
N GLN A 19 16.09 9.17 3.73
CA GLN A 19 14.69 9.54 3.81
C GLN A 19 13.93 8.93 2.62
N LEU A 20 12.82 8.24 2.90
CA LEU A 20 11.97 7.68 1.87
C LEU A 20 10.95 8.72 1.40
N SER A 21 10.72 8.79 0.10
CA SER A 21 9.70 9.66 -0.46
C SER A 21 8.36 8.93 -0.55
N LYS A 22 7.28 9.65 -0.29
CA LYS A 22 5.91 9.11 -0.35
C LYS A 22 5.00 10.12 -1.03
N LEU A 23 4.13 9.63 -1.91
CA LEU A 23 3.20 10.47 -2.65
C LEU A 23 1.86 9.77 -2.80
N ARG A 24 0.77 10.53 -2.65
CA ARG A 24 -0.57 10.05 -2.97
C ARG A 24 -0.84 10.29 -4.45
N VAL A 25 -1.22 9.23 -5.18
CA VAL A 25 -1.56 9.33 -6.61
C VAL A 25 -2.97 8.81 -6.84
N PHE A 26 -3.65 9.36 -7.85
CA PHE A 26 -5.05 9.08 -8.12
C PHE A 26 -5.30 8.56 -9.54
N SER A 27 -4.29 8.53 -10.39
CA SER A 27 -4.43 8.12 -11.79
C SER A 27 -3.22 7.35 -12.25
N LEU A 28 -3.37 6.65 -13.38
CA LEU A 28 -2.25 5.96 -14.03
C LEU A 28 -1.16 6.95 -14.44
N GLU A 29 -1.56 8.13 -14.90
CA GLU A 29 -0.61 9.19 -15.30
C GLU A 29 0.22 9.67 -14.12
N GLU A 30 -0.43 9.90 -12.98
CA GLU A 30 0.27 10.29 -11.77
C GLU A 30 1.18 9.18 -11.26
N ALA A 31 0.75 7.91 -11.33
CA ALA A 31 1.57 6.78 -10.95
C ALA A 31 2.82 6.68 -11.84
N GLU A 32 2.67 6.86 -13.13
CA GLU A 32 3.78 6.86 -14.07
C GLU A 32 4.75 8.01 -13.77
N ALA A 33 4.23 9.19 -13.48
CA ALA A 33 5.06 10.34 -13.12
C ALA A 33 5.84 10.09 -11.83
N ALA A 34 5.20 9.47 -10.83
CA ALA A 34 5.86 9.10 -9.58
C ALA A 34 6.98 8.08 -9.82
N GLU A 35 6.75 7.11 -10.69
CA GLU A 35 7.76 6.11 -11.06
C GLU A 35 8.97 6.77 -11.72
N ARG A 36 8.74 7.68 -12.66
CA ARG A 36 9.82 8.42 -13.34
C ARG A 36 10.60 9.30 -12.38
N ALA A 37 9.92 9.89 -11.40
CA ALA A 37 10.55 10.75 -10.41
C ALA A 37 11.32 9.97 -9.35
N GLY A 38 11.23 8.64 -9.33
CA GLY A 38 11.92 7.82 -8.35
C GLY A 38 11.28 7.83 -6.96
N ILE A 39 9.97 8.09 -6.88
CA ILE A 39 9.24 8.05 -5.60
C ILE A 39 9.28 6.62 -5.06
N ASP A 40 9.59 6.47 -3.77
CA ASP A 40 9.74 5.17 -3.13
C ASP A 40 8.40 4.50 -2.85
N ILE A 41 7.45 5.25 -2.30
CA ILE A 41 6.17 4.74 -1.84
C ILE A 41 5.06 5.57 -2.45
N ILE A 42 4.07 4.90 -3.02
CA ILE A 42 2.86 5.57 -3.49
C ILE A 42 1.65 5.02 -2.75
N SER A 43 0.76 5.91 -2.37
CA SER A 43 -0.53 5.58 -1.79
C SER A 43 -1.57 5.74 -2.91
N VAL A 44 -2.42 4.74 -3.10
CA VAL A 44 -3.33 4.69 -4.25
C VAL A 44 -4.74 4.30 -3.83
N PRO A 45 -5.77 4.75 -4.55
CA PRO A 45 -7.12 4.23 -4.34
C PRO A 45 -7.25 2.80 -4.84
N TYR A 46 -8.25 2.08 -4.35
CA TYR A 46 -8.44 0.67 -4.74
C TYR A 46 -8.66 0.49 -6.23
N ASP A 47 -9.43 1.36 -6.85
CA ASP A 47 -9.71 1.28 -8.28
C ASP A 47 -8.43 1.29 -9.11
N LEU A 48 -7.45 2.06 -8.66
CA LEU A 48 -6.18 2.16 -9.37
C LEU A 48 -5.35 0.88 -9.22
N ILE A 49 -5.27 0.32 -8.01
CA ILE A 49 -4.49 -0.90 -7.78
C ILE A 49 -5.07 -2.10 -8.53
N PHE A 50 -6.40 -2.12 -8.72
CA PHE A 50 -7.05 -3.20 -9.45
C PHE A 50 -7.01 -3.02 -10.97
N ASP A 51 -6.60 -1.85 -11.47
CA ASP A 51 -6.43 -1.63 -12.90
C ASP A 51 -5.24 -2.46 -13.40
N PRO A 52 -5.44 -3.33 -14.41
CA PRO A 52 -4.36 -4.18 -14.91
C PRO A 52 -3.17 -3.40 -15.50
N ARG A 53 -3.36 -2.12 -15.81
CA ARG A 53 -2.28 -1.27 -16.34
C ARG A 53 -1.46 -0.61 -15.24
N PHE A 54 -1.87 -0.75 -13.96
CA PHE A 54 -1.21 -0.04 -12.87
C PHE A 54 0.28 -0.37 -12.78
N ARG A 55 0.62 -1.65 -12.82
CA ARG A 55 2.03 -2.06 -12.69
C ARG A 55 2.86 -1.77 -13.94
N ASP A 56 2.23 -1.57 -15.08
CA ASP A 56 2.93 -1.06 -16.25
C ASP A 56 3.31 0.42 -16.06
N ALA A 57 2.45 1.18 -15.39
CA ALA A 57 2.70 2.59 -15.10
C ALA A 57 3.73 2.77 -13.96
N ALA A 58 3.64 1.96 -12.91
CA ALA A 58 4.48 2.07 -11.73
C ALA A 58 5.01 0.69 -11.30
N PRO A 59 5.97 0.12 -12.05
CA PRO A 59 6.46 -1.23 -11.75
C PRO A 59 7.30 -1.34 -10.48
N THR A 60 7.96 -0.28 -10.05
CA THR A 60 8.93 -0.35 -8.95
C THR A 60 8.56 0.48 -7.71
N CYS A 61 7.48 1.26 -7.74
CA CYS A 61 7.01 1.96 -6.55
C CYS A 61 6.36 0.98 -5.58
N PHE A 62 6.70 1.08 -4.32
CA PHE A 62 6.00 0.34 -3.27
C PHE A 62 4.60 0.92 -3.14
N ALA A 63 3.57 0.11 -3.40
CA ALA A 63 2.20 0.59 -3.47
C ALA A 63 1.37 0.16 -2.26
N ILE A 64 0.77 1.14 -1.61
CA ILE A 64 -0.11 0.93 -0.46
C ILE A 64 -1.50 1.42 -0.83
N PRO A 65 -2.44 0.52 -1.18
CA PRO A 65 -3.81 0.94 -1.43
C PRO A 65 -4.51 1.35 -0.14
N GLY A 66 -5.30 2.39 -0.22
CA GLY A 66 -6.12 2.86 0.87
C GLY A 66 -7.25 3.71 0.34
N ASP A 67 -8.39 3.61 0.97
CA ASP A 67 -9.56 4.38 0.59
C ASP A 67 -10.34 4.72 1.84
N GLU A 68 -10.71 5.99 1.99
CA GLU A 68 -11.54 6.45 3.11
C GLU A 68 -12.90 5.75 3.15
N ARG A 69 -13.31 5.14 2.04
CA ARG A 69 -14.54 4.38 1.94
C ARG A 69 -14.46 3.01 2.60
N ILE A 70 -13.27 2.52 2.96
CA ILE A 70 -13.17 1.36 3.87
C ILE A 70 -13.41 1.85 5.27
N LYS A 71 -14.61 1.71 5.61
CA LYS A 71 -15.24 2.33 6.73
C LYS A 71 -14.89 1.68 8.04
N LEU A 72 -14.71 2.51 8.98
CA LEU A 72 -15.05 2.26 10.37
C LEU A 72 -16.33 1.41 10.39
N GLY A 73 -16.22 0.15 10.83
CA GLY A 73 -17.35 -0.75 10.85
C GLY A 73 -17.24 -1.97 9.94
N ALA A 74 -16.24 -2.01 9.06
CA ALA A 74 -15.96 -3.22 8.32
C ALA A 74 -15.54 -4.32 9.28
N THR A 75 -16.06 -5.53 9.09
CA THR A 75 -15.68 -6.66 9.91
C THR A 75 -14.27 -7.11 9.59
N THR A 76 -13.63 -7.81 10.54
CA THR A 76 -12.31 -8.39 10.31
C THR A 76 -12.30 -9.29 9.08
N ASP A 77 -13.34 -10.11 8.88
CA ASP A 77 -13.43 -10.98 7.72
C ASP A 77 -13.53 -10.23 6.41
N GLU A 78 -14.27 -9.12 6.37
CA GLU A 78 -14.36 -8.27 5.19
C GLU A 78 -13.00 -7.65 4.86
N ILE A 79 -12.28 -7.18 5.87
CA ILE A 79 -10.95 -6.60 5.70
C ILE A 79 -9.97 -7.66 5.20
N LEU A 80 -10.01 -8.87 5.74
CA LEU A 80 -9.16 -9.98 5.30
C LEU A 80 -9.42 -10.36 3.85
N ARG A 81 -10.69 -10.44 3.44
CA ARG A 81 -11.03 -10.73 2.05
C ARG A 81 -10.51 -9.65 1.10
N MET A 82 -10.65 -8.40 1.49
CA MET A 82 -10.12 -7.29 0.70
C MET A 82 -8.59 -7.36 0.62
N ALA A 83 -7.93 -7.66 1.73
CA ALA A 83 -6.48 -7.77 1.78
C ALA A 83 -5.95 -8.86 0.85
N VAL A 84 -6.62 -9.99 0.77
CA VAL A 84 -6.24 -11.08 -0.15
C VAL A 84 -6.38 -10.62 -1.61
N LYS A 85 -7.47 -9.93 -1.94
CA LYS A 85 -7.68 -9.40 -3.28
C LYS A 85 -6.63 -8.37 -3.65
N LEU A 86 -6.28 -7.49 -2.72
CA LEU A 86 -5.27 -6.46 -2.95
C LEU A 86 -3.89 -7.06 -3.17
N ARG A 87 -3.53 -8.09 -2.41
CA ARG A 87 -2.26 -8.79 -2.59
C ARG A 87 -2.20 -9.46 -3.97
N ALA A 88 -3.28 -10.10 -4.39
CA ALA A 88 -3.37 -10.72 -5.71
C ALA A 88 -3.29 -9.66 -6.83
N ALA A 89 -3.70 -8.44 -6.56
CA ALA A 89 -3.66 -7.31 -7.50
C ALA A 89 -2.34 -6.53 -7.43
N SER A 90 -1.29 -7.10 -6.84
CA SER A 90 0.06 -6.51 -6.77
C SER A 90 0.26 -5.40 -5.74
N ALA A 91 -0.62 -5.25 -4.77
CA ALA A 91 -0.38 -4.35 -3.64
C ALA A 91 0.76 -4.89 -2.77
N ASP A 92 1.63 -4.00 -2.30
CA ASP A 92 2.77 -4.38 -1.46
C ASP A 92 2.44 -4.35 0.03
N ALA A 93 1.47 -3.53 0.41
CA ALA A 93 0.97 -3.45 1.76
C ALA A 93 -0.46 -2.92 1.70
N MET A 94 -1.14 -2.91 2.84
CA MET A 94 -2.50 -2.40 2.95
C MET A 94 -2.56 -1.35 4.04
N TYR A 95 -3.17 -0.20 3.74
CA TYR A 95 -3.47 0.77 4.77
C TYR A 95 -4.71 0.33 5.54
N CYS A 96 -4.59 0.25 6.86
CA CYS A 96 -5.68 -0.20 7.71
C CYS A 96 -5.78 0.68 8.96
N ALA A 97 -6.90 1.33 9.13
CA ALA A 97 -7.20 2.14 10.31
C ALA A 97 -8.17 1.39 11.25
N ALA A 98 -8.18 0.07 11.19
CA ALA A 98 -9.05 -0.76 12.00
C ALA A 98 -8.46 -1.03 13.38
N SER A 99 -9.14 -1.85 14.18
CA SER A 99 -8.71 -2.20 15.51
C SER A 99 -7.35 -2.92 15.50
N LEU A 100 -6.65 -2.83 16.62
CA LEU A 100 -5.40 -3.55 16.82
C LEU A 100 -5.58 -5.06 16.62
N GLN A 101 -6.73 -5.60 17.01
CA GLN A 101 -7.05 -7.01 16.83
C GLN A 101 -7.10 -7.39 15.35
N THR A 102 -7.71 -6.55 14.52
CA THR A 102 -7.74 -6.75 13.07
C THR A 102 -6.34 -6.69 12.47
N ILE A 103 -5.52 -5.74 12.91
CA ILE A 103 -4.14 -5.60 12.45
C ILE A 103 -3.34 -6.84 12.80
N ARG A 104 -3.49 -7.39 14.00
CA ARG A 104 -2.84 -8.63 14.42
C ARG A 104 -3.27 -9.80 13.54
N ARG A 105 -4.55 -9.88 13.21
CA ARG A 105 -5.08 -10.94 12.36
C ARG A 105 -4.49 -10.89 10.96
N LEU A 106 -4.36 -9.69 10.39
CA LEU A 106 -3.70 -9.49 9.09
C LEU A 106 -2.23 -9.91 9.14
N ARG A 107 -1.54 -9.58 10.22
CA ARG A 107 -0.16 -9.98 10.43
C ARG A 107 -0.02 -11.50 10.48
N ASP A 108 -0.92 -12.19 11.16
CA ASP A 108 -0.90 -13.65 11.27
C ASP A 108 -1.07 -14.32 9.90
N GLU A 109 -1.77 -13.66 8.97
CA GLU A 109 -1.91 -14.11 7.59
C GLU A 109 -0.77 -13.61 6.68
N HIS A 110 0.29 -13.06 7.26
CA HIS A 110 1.45 -12.53 6.54
C HIS A 110 1.09 -11.41 5.54
N ILE A 111 0.12 -10.59 5.89
CA ILE A 111 -0.28 -9.44 5.07
C ILE A 111 0.35 -8.18 5.64
N PRO A 112 1.25 -7.51 4.90
CA PRO A 112 1.84 -6.27 5.36
C PRO A 112 0.78 -5.17 5.51
N VAL A 113 0.82 -4.48 6.64
CA VAL A 113 -0.16 -3.44 6.98
C VAL A 113 0.55 -2.14 7.33
N CYS A 114 0.06 -1.05 6.76
CA CYS A 114 0.41 0.29 7.20
C CYS A 114 -0.70 0.76 8.15
N GLY A 115 -0.42 0.68 9.45
CA GLY A 115 -1.40 1.04 10.47
C GLY A 115 -1.46 2.54 10.71
N HIS A 116 -2.64 3.00 11.09
CA HIS A 116 -2.82 4.37 11.60
C HIS A 116 -2.79 4.31 13.12
N VAL A 117 -1.81 4.97 13.72
CA VAL A 117 -1.62 4.99 15.18
C VAL A 117 -1.88 6.40 15.68
N GLY A 118 -2.74 6.51 16.69
CA GLY A 118 -3.09 7.79 17.29
C GLY A 118 -4.55 8.16 17.02
N PRO A 119 -4.95 9.41 17.39
CA PRO A 119 -6.33 9.82 17.15
C PRO A 119 -6.61 9.83 15.65
N VAL A 120 -7.68 9.15 15.26
CA VAL A 120 -8.16 9.15 13.88
C VAL A 120 -8.95 10.45 13.69
N SER A 121 -8.40 11.34 12.93
CA SER A 121 -9.06 12.60 12.61
C SER A 121 -9.73 12.52 11.25
#